data_d10a54a3335ec88297bb24f368b78ac2
#
_entry.id   d10a54a3335ec88297bb24f368b78ac2
#
_cell.length_a   1.000
_cell.length_b   1.000
_cell.length_c   1.000
_cell.angle_alpha   90.00
_cell.angle_beta   90.00
_cell.angle_gamma   90.00
#
_symmetry.space_group_name_H-M   'P 1'
#
loop_
_entity.id
_entity.type
_entity.pdbx_description
1 polymer ?
#
loop_
_entity_poly.entity_id
_entity_poly.type
_entity_poly.pdbx_seq_one_letter_code
_entity_poly.pdbx_strand_id
1 'polypeptide(L)'
;MNLFGTLRAPRELLFGAGQRHALGSIAATLGRRALIVTDTRLAADADLRALVDQLEAAKVTVLVDSSTLPDVPVESAIASAKNAREYRPDLVIGIGGGSCLDMAKSVALLLSHGGRPQDYYGENAVPGPVLPLIAIPTTAGTGSEVTPVAVLSDAERSLKVGISSAHLIPMVSICDPELTLSCPAGLTAIAGADALTHAIEAFTAIRRDPVPGIAQQRVFIGKNALSDHFALSAIGLLWQGLEAACKDGADQAAREKVMLGATLAGLAFGVAGTAAAHAIQYPVGAVTHTAHGLGVACLMPYVMTWNAPAIRPELAQIADAAGLDGPDDVIPALAALFARIGIPASLRDLGLTDDRIDWVAEQSSGISRLIQNNPRPLNPQEMRNLVAAAHGGDRACLI
;
A
#
# COMPACT_ATOMS: atom_id res chain seq x y z
N MET A 1 -15.84 -12.18 -24.11
CA MET A 1 -15.71 -11.43 -22.84
C MET A 1 -15.82 -9.94 -23.14
N ASN A 2 -16.74 -9.21 -22.51
CA ASN A 2 -16.77 -7.75 -22.66
C ASN A 2 -15.55 -7.16 -21.96
N LEU A 3 -14.72 -6.43 -22.70
CA LEU A 3 -13.57 -5.73 -22.16
C LEU A 3 -14.07 -4.59 -21.26
N PHE A 4 -13.65 -4.59 -20.00
CA PHE A 4 -14.00 -3.54 -19.04
C PHE A 4 -12.74 -3.12 -18.28
N GLY A 5 -12.63 -1.84 -18.01
CA GLY A 5 -11.57 -1.31 -17.19
C GLY A 5 -11.94 0.06 -16.63
N THR A 6 -11.49 0.34 -15.42
CA THR A 6 -11.48 1.67 -14.82
C THR A 6 -10.14 1.91 -14.15
N LEU A 7 -9.71 3.14 -14.15
CA LEU A 7 -8.51 3.63 -13.49
C LEU A 7 -8.87 4.83 -12.64
N ARG A 8 -8.32 4.87 -11.44
CA ARG A 8 -8.26 6.08 -10.61
C ARG A 8 -6.81 6.34 -10.30
N ALA A 9 -6.35 7.53 -10.61
CA ALA A 9 -4.95 7.90 -10.48
C ALA A 9 -4.83 9.37 -10.08
N PRO A 10 -3.67 9.80 -9.60
CA PRO A 10 -3.34 11.22 -9.50
C PRO A 10 -3.61 11.94 -10.82
N ARG A 11 -3.95 13.22 -10.74
CA ARG A 11 -4.07 14.07 -11.93
C ARG A 11 -2.73 14.14 -12.68
N GLU A 12 -1.63 14.10 -11.94
CA GLU A 12 -0.27 14.09 -12.47
C GLU A 12 0.59 13.13 -11.66
N LEU A 13 1.37 12.30 -12.34
CA LEU A 13 2.34 11.38 -11.77
C LEU A 13 3.69 11.62 -12.43
N LEU A 14 4.64 12.17 -11.66
CA LEU A 14 6.03 12.31 -12.08
C LEU A 14 6.80 11.11 -11.54
N PHE A 15 7.57 10.48 -12.42
CA PHE A 15 8.43 9.36 -12.05
C PHE A 15 9.84 9.55 -12.62
N GLY A 16 10.87 9.32 -11.81
CA GLY A 16 12.26 9.30 -12.23
C GLY A 16 13.20 10.05 -11.29
N ALA A 17 14.49 9.80 -11.44
CA ALA A 17 15.54 10.44 -10.65
C ALA A 17 15.50 11.97 -10.82
N GLY A 18 15.60 12.69 -9.71
CA GLY A 18 15.57 14.15 -9.67
C GLY A 18 14.19 14.79 -9.86
N GLN A 19 13.11 14.02 -10.07
CA GLN A 19 11.76 14.60 -10.27
C GLN A 19 11.28 15.41 -9.06
N ARG A 20 11.79 15.15 -7.86
CA ARG A 20 11.53 15.97 -6.66
C ARG A 20 11.86 17.45 -6.84
N HIS A 21 12.73 17.80 -7.80
CA HIS A 21 13.10 19.19 -8.06
C HIS A 21 11.99 20.01 -8.73
N ALA A 22 10.92 19.37 -9.20
CA ALA A 22 9.73 20.06 -9.71
C ALA A 22 8.76 20.53 -8.62
N LEU A 23 8.98 20.13 -7.34
CA LEU A 23 8.04 20.37 -6.24
C LEU A 23 7.63 21.84 -6.12
N GLY A 24 8.60 22.77 -6.09
CA GLY A 24 8.32 24.19 -5.89
C GLY A 24 7.38 24.76 -6.99
N SER A 25 7.67 24.45 -8.26
CA SER A 25 6.86 24.93 -9.39
C SER A 25 5.45 24.33 -9.38
N ILE A 26 5.32 23.03 -9.06
CA ILE A 26 4.03 22.34 -8.97
C ILE A 26 3.20 22.90 -7.80
N ALA A 27 3.78 22.96 -6.60
CA ALA A 27 3.09 23.45 -5.42
C ALA A 27 2.56 24.89 -5.59
N ALA A 28 3.33 25.76 -6.24
CA ALA A 28 2.91 27.13 -6.53
C ALA A 28 1.67 27.25 -7.44
N THR A 29 1.32 26.19 -8.20
CA THR A 29 0.08 26.13 -8.98
C THR A 29 -1.14 25.70 -8.17
N LEU A 30 -0.90 25.05 -7.01
CA LEU A 30 -1.95 24.43 -6.20
C LEU A 30 -2.29 25.25 -4.94
N GLY A 31 -1.31 25.96 -4.38
CA GLY A 31 -1.49 26.72 -3.16
C GLY A 31 -0.35 27.69 -2.85
N ARG A 32 -0.46 28.38 -1.72
CA ARG A 32 0.54 29.33 -1.22
C ARG A 32 0.98 29.04 0.21
N ARG A 33 0.23 28.22 0.94
CA ARG A 33 0.51 27.84 2.32
C ARG A 33 0.49 26.32 2.43
N ALA A 34 1.67 25.71 2.29
CA ALA A 34 1.83 24.27 2.33
C ALA A 34 1.98 23.77 3.77
N LEU A 35 1.23 22.73 4.11
CA LEU A 35 1.49 21.90 5.28
C LEU A 35 2.26 20.65 4.81
N ILE A 36 3.53 20.52 5.20
CA ILE A 36 4.30 19.30 5.02
C ILE A 36 3.99 18.35 6.18
N VAL A 37 3.57 17.12 5.87
CA VAL A 37 3.36 16.04 6.82
C VAL A 37 4.44 14.98 6.61
N THR A 38 5.22 14.72 7.66
CA THR A 38 6.38 13.82 7.61
C THR A 38 6.64 13.20 8.99
N ASP A 39 7.71 12.42 9.14
CA ASP A 39 8.17 11.91 10.43
C ASP A 39 9.38 12.68 10.97
N THR A 40 9.70 12.48 12.25
CA THR A 40 10.81 13.17 12.94
C THR A 40 12.18 12.91 12.29
N ARG A 41 12.40 11.71 11.76
CA ARG A 41 13.66 11.34 11.10
C ARG A 41 13.84 12.12 9.80
N LEU A 42 12.82 12.14 8.95
CA LEU A 42 12.84 12.87 7.68
C LEU A 42 12.87 14.38 7.89
N ALA A 43 12.23 14.90 8.95
CA ALA A 43 12.27 16.32 9.27
C ALA A 43 13.70 16.84 9.55
N ALA A 44 14.61 15.96 9.97
CA ALA A 44 16.02 16.28 10.17
C ALA A 44 16.89 16.06 8.92
N ASP A 45 16.33 15.51 7.83
CA ASP A 45 17.05 15.15 6.62
C ASP A 45 17.39 16.38 5.75
N ALA A 46 18.52 16.31 5.07
CA ALA A 46 18.95 17.34 4.13
C ALA A 46 18.04 17.42 2.91
N ASP A 47 17.52 16.28 2.43
CA ASP A 47 16.58 16.24 1.31
C ASP A 47 15.29 17.00 1.61
N LEU A 48 14.72 16.84 2.81
CA LEU A 48 13.54 17.63 3.20
C LEU A 48 13.83 19.11 3.23
N ARG A 49 14.99 19.51 3.75
CA ARG A 49 15.41 20.93 3.78
C ARG A 49 15.48 21.51 2.37
N ALA A 50 16.09 20.77 1.43
CA ALA A 50 16.16 21.18 0.04
C ALA A 50 14.78 21.31 -0.63
N LEU A 51 13.82 20.48 -0.24
CA LEU A 51 12.42 20.56 -0.72
C LEU A 51 11.71 21.79 -0.14
N VAL A 52 11.95 22.12 1.14
CA VAL A 52 11.44 23.36 1.76
C VAL A 52 12.01 24.59 1.07
N ASP A 53 13.32 24.63 0.82
CA ASP A 53 13.97 25.74 0.12
C ASP A 53 13.38 25.97 -1.29
N GLN A 54 13.04 24.89 -2.01
CA GLN A 54 12.36 24.99 -3.32
C GLN A 54 10.96 25.62 -3.20
N LEU A 55 10.20 25.23 -2.18
CA LEU A 55 8.85 25.78 -1.94
C LEU A 55 8.94 27.28 -1.62
N GLU A 56 9.85 27.67 -0.75
CA GLU A 56 10.05 29.07 -0.36
C GLU A 56 10.53 29.91 -1.56
N ALA A 57 11.46 29.40 -2.37
CA ALA A 57 11.90 30.05 -3.60
C ALA A 57 10.73 30.24 -4.59
N ALA A 58 9.77 29.33 -4.60
CA ALA A 58 8.52 29.43 -5.38
C ALA A 58 7.44 30.29 -4.70
N LYS A 59 7.74 30.96 -3.58
CA LYS A 59 6.84 31.79 -2.78
C LYS A 59 5.66 31.01 -2.19
N VAL A 60 5.88 29.77 -1.83
CA VAL A 60 5.00 28.93 -1.02
C VAL A 60 5.53 28.92 0.40
N THR A 61 4.76 29.43 1.35
CA THR A 61 5.13 29.34 2.77
C THR A 61 4.89 27.93 3.29
N VAL A 62 5.69 27.50 4.26
CA VAL A 62 5.69 26.11 4.72
C VAL A 62 5.50 26.02 6.23
N LEU A 63 4.61 25.14 6.66
CA LEU A 63 4.56 24.60 8.01
C LEU A 63 4.93 23.12 7.94
N VAL A 64 5.90 22.68 8.73
CA VAL A 64 6.29 21.26 8.81
C VAL A 64 5.68 20.63 10.05
N ASP A 65 4.88 19.60 9.87
CA ASP A 65 4.43 18.69 10.92
C ASP A 65 5.20 17.38 10.82
N SER A 66 6.07 17.12 11.78
CA SER A 66 6.90 15.93 11.87
C SER A 66 6.39 14.91 12.89
N SER A 67 5.14 15.01 13.28
CA SER A 67 4.53 14.19 14.34
C SER A 67 3.99 12.84 13.87
N THR A 68 4.19 12.47 12.60
CA THR A 68 3.71 11.18 12.10
C THR A 68 4.35 10.02 12.85
N LEU A 69 3.50 9.14 13.37
CA LEU A 69 3.88 7.89 14.02
C LEU A 69 3.63 6.70 13.09
N PRO A 70 4.35 5.59 13.29
CA PRO A 70 4.05 4.34 12.57
C PRO A 70 2.58 3.96 12.71
N ASP A 71 2.02 3.41 11.63
CA ASP A 71 0.63 2.91 11.59
C ASP A 71 -0.47 3.97 11.80
N VAL A 72 -0.10 5.25 11.86
CA VAL A 72 -0.99 6.42 11.96
C VAL A 72 -2.08 6.25 13.02
N PRO A 73 -1.77 6.36 14.33
CA PRO A 73 -2.80 6.38 15.36
C PRO A 73 -3.84 7.48 15.08
N VAL A 74 -5.13 7.15 15.23
CA VAL A 74 -6.23 8.09 14.97
C VAL A 74 -6.04 9.41 15.69
N GLU A 75 -5.62 9.37 16.96
CA GLU A 75 -5.44 10.58 17.78
C GLU A 75 -4.30 11.46 17.25
N SER A 76 -3.28 10.86 16.61
CA SER A 76 -2.20 11.66 15.99
C SER A 76 -2.70 12.45 14.77
N ALA A 77 -3.58 11.87 13.96
CA ALA A 77 -4.20 12.57 12.83
C ALA A 77 -5.11 13.72 13.28
N ILE A 78 -5.89 13.52 14.35
CA ILE A 78 -6.73 14.56 14.96
C ILE A 78 -5.87 15.70 15.50
N ALA A 79 -4.80 15.37 16.25
CA ALA A 79 -3.90 16.36 16.81
C ALA A 79 -3.18 17.19 15.73
N SER A 80 -2.66 16.54 14.70
CA SER A 80 -2.01 17.19 13.56
C SER A 80 -2.95 18.16 12.85
N ALA A 81 -4.16 17.72 12.49
CA ALA A 81 -5.16 18.57 11.86
C ALA A 81 -5.55 19.77 12.74
N LYS A 82 -5.69 19.56 14.07
CA LYS A 82 -5.96 20.64 15.02
C LYS A 82 -4.84 21.66 15.05
N ASN A 83 -3.59 21.23 15.15
CA ASN A 83 -2.42 22.11 15.23
C ASN A 83 -2.23 22.92 13.94
N ALA A 84 -2.55 22.35 12.78
CA ALA A 84 -2.43 23.01 11.49
C ALA A 84 -3.53 24.04 11.20
N ARG A 85 -4.67 24.04 11.93
CA ARG A 85 -5.81 24.92 11.64
C ARG A 85 -5.52 26.40 11.67
N GLU A 86 -4.70 26.87 12.61
CA GLU A 86 -4.36 28.30 12.71
C GLU A 86 -3.50 28.77 11.54
N TYR A 87 -2.66 27.90 11.01
CA TYR A 87 -1.86 28.17 9.82
C TYR A 87 -2.70 28.30 8.56
N ARG A 88 -3.91 27.70 8.53
CA ARG A 88 -4.83 27.68 7.38
C ARG A 88 -4.16 27.24 6.08
N PRO A 89 -3.62 26.04 6.03
CA PRO A 89 -2.99 25.54 4.80
C PRO A 89 -4.01 25.47 3.67
N ASP A 90 -3.58 25.76 2.45
CA ASP A 90 -4.34 25.59 1.22
C ASP A 90 -3.79 24.45 0.34
N LEU A 91 -2.73 23.79 0.81
CA LEU A 91 -2.06 22.65 0.19
C LEU A 91 -1.49 21.75 1.28
N VAL A 92 -1.61 20.42 1.13
CA VAL A 92 -0.93 19.43 1.97
C VAL A 92 0.10 18.67 1.13
N ILE A 93 1.28 18.46 1.68
CA ILE A 93 2.37 17.71 1.04
C ILE A 93 2.77 16.57 1.99
N GLY A 94 2.49 15.32 1.62
CA GLY A 94 2.94 14.14 2.34
C GLY A 94 4.33 13.74 1.83
N ILE A 95 5.33 13.66 2.72
CA ILE A 95 6.70 13.25 2.38
C ILE A 95 7.12 12.13 3.32
N GLY A 96 7.37 10.93 2.79
CA GLY A 96 7.78 9.80 3.61
C GLY A 96 7.27 8.45 3.14
N GLY A 97 7.30 7.48 4.02
CA GLY A 97 6.69 6.17 3.80
C GLY A 97 5.16 6.20 3.88
N GLY A 98 4.53 5.04 3.76
CA GLY A 98 3.06 4.91 3.77
C GLY A 98 2.38 5.63 4.93
N SER A 99 2.94 5.56 6.15
CA SER A 99 2.37 6.25 7.32
C SER A 99 2.34 7.78 7.13
N CYS A 100 3.39 8.39 6.56
CA CYS A 100 3.40 9.83 6.31
C CYS A 100 2.36 10.22 5.25
N LEU A 101 2.21 9.40 4.20
CA LEU A 101 1.24 9.66 3.14
C LEU A 101 -0.20 9.48 3.62
N ASP A 102 -0.47 8.44 4.42
CA ASP A 102 -1.79 8.18 4.99
C ASP A 102 -2.17 9.23 6.03
N MET A 103 -1.19 9.69 6.83
CA MET A 103 -1.34 10.83 7.74
C MET A 103 -1.69 12.09 6.96
N ALA A 104 -0.98 12.40 5.87
CA ALA A 104 -1.25 13.57 5.03
C ALA A 104 -2.66 13.54 4.43
N LYS A 105 -3.12 12.38 3.94
CA LYS A 105 -4.49 12.18 3.44
C LYS A 105 -5.52 12.43 4.55
N SER A 106 -5.28 11.86 5.74
CA SER A 106 -6.16 12.01 6.90
C SER A 106 -6.25 13.46 7.37
N VAL A 107 -5.10 14.15 7.42
CA VAL A 107 -5.04 15.57 7.80
C VAL A 107 -5.74 16.45 6.75
N ALA A 108 -5.51 16.21 5.46
CA ALA A 108 -6.20 16.91 4.39
C ALA A 108 -7.72 16.73 4.47
N LEU A 109 -8.19 15.51 4.77
CA LEU A 109 -9.59 15.20 5.01
C LEU A 109 -10.16 16.00 6.18
N LEU A 110 -9.52 15.94 7.35
CA LEU A 110 -9.99 16.59 8.57
C LEU A 110 -9.95 18.13 8.50
N LEU A 111 -8.99 18.69 7.76
CA LEU A 111 -8.93 20.13 7.50
C LEU A 111 -10.06 20.59 6.55
N SER A 112 -10.43 19.74 5.60
CA SER A 112 -11.45 20.08 4.60
C SER A 112 -12.88 19.92 5.13
N HIS A 113 -13.15 18.83 5.86
CA HIS A 113 -14.51 18.43 6.23
C HIS A 113 -14.77 18.41 7.73
N GLY A 114 -13.73 18.52 8.56
CA GLY A 114 -13.87 18.43 10.02
C GLY A 114 -14.14 17.00 10.48
N GLY A 115 -14.89 16.85 11.57
CA GLY A 115 -15.25 15.56 12.15
C GLY A 115 -14.07 14.79 12.76
N ARG A 116 -14.26 13.49 12.89
CA ARG A 116 -13.25 12.53 13.34
C ARG A 116 -13.00 11.50 12.23
N PRO A 117 -11.83 10.85 12.16
CA PRO A 117 -11.57 9.77 11.19
C PRO A 117 -12.65 8.68 11.18
N GLN A 118 -13.21 8.35 12.34
CA GLN A 118 -14.28 7.37 12.50
C GLN A 118 -15.53 7.67 11.68
N ASP A 119 -15.81 8.94 11.41
CA ASP A 119 -16.98 9.38 10.63
C ASP A 119 -16.85 8.99 9.14
N TYR A 120 -15.62 8.66 8.70
CA TYR A 120 -15.27 8.40 7.31
C TYR A 120 -14.81 6.96 7.03
N TYR A 121 -14.87 6.05 8.01
CA TYR A 121 -14.44 4.67 7.83
C TYR A 121 -15.21 3.94 6.73
N GLY A 122 -14.51 3.09 5.98
CA GLY A 122 -15.06 2.31 4.89
C GLY A 122 -14.94 2.99 3.53
N GLU A 123 -15.87 2.69 2.63
CA GLU A 123 -15.85 3.16 1.24
C GLU A 123 -16.82 4.32 1.02
N ASN A 124 -16.34 5.37 0.31
CA ASN A 124 -17.15 6.51 -0.16
C ASN A 124 -17.85 7.34 0.94
N ALA A 125 -17.36 7.31 2.18
CA ALA A 125 -17.89 8.13 3.26
C ALA A 125 -17.35 9.58 3.25
N VAL A 126 -16.32 9.89 2.46
CA VAL A 126 -15.76 11.24 2.31
C VAL A 126 -16.71 12.09 1.45
N PRO A 127 -17.22 13.24 1.95
CA PRO A 127 -18.33 13.95 1.30
C PRO A 127 -17.96 14.67 -0.01
N GLY A 128 -16.66 14.92 -0.26
CA GLY A 128 -16.19 15.66 -1.41
C GLY A 128 -14.69 15.82 -1.47
N PRO A 129 -14.17 16.64 -2.39
CA PRO A 129 -12.73 16.89 -2.52
C PRO A 129 -12.11 17.38 -1.21
N VAL A 130 -10.89 16.91 -0.94
CA VAL A 130 -10.04 17.39 0.16
C VAL A 130 -9.11 18.51 -0.32
N LEU A 131 -8.37 19.15 0.57
CA LEU A 131 -7.30 20.07 0.18
C LEU A 131 -6.39 19.43 -0.87
N PRO A 132 -5.88 20.22 -1.85
CA PRO A 132 -4.89 19.69 -2.79
C PRO A 132 -3.79 18.94 -2.06
N LEU A 133 -3.47 17.74 -2.52
CA LEU A 133 -2.49 16.86 -1.90
C LEU A 133 -1.39 16.50 -2.88
N ILE A 134 -0.14 16.74 -2.51
CA ILE A 134 1.04 16.20 -3.19
C ILE A 134 1.60 15.06 -2.34
N ALA A 135 1.90 13.93 -2.97
CA ALA A 135 2.53 12.79 -2.30
C ALA A 135 3.93 12.54 -2.85
N ILE A 136 4.91 12.44 -1.95
CA ILE A 136 6.32 12.18 -2.26
C ILE A 136 6.78 10.97 -1.43
N PRO A 137 6.70 9.75 -1.98
CA PRO A 137 7.11 8.55 -1.27
C PRO A 137 8.65 8.49 -1.12
N THR A 138 9.12 8.09 0.06
CA THR A 138 10.53 7.78 0.34
C THR A 138 10.78 6.29 0.57
N THR A 139 9.73 5.47 0.46
CA THR A 139 9.78 4.02 0.44
C THR A 139 9.02 3.50 -0.77
N ALA A 140 9.44 2.37 -1.31
CA ALA A 140 8.82 1.73 -2.46
C ALA A 140 8.01 0.51 -2.00
N GLY A 141 6.74 0.71 -1.64
CA GLY A 141 5.94 -0.37 -1.03
C GLY A 141 4.44 -0.15 -1.12
N THR A 142 3.93 0.76 -0.32
CA THR A 142 2.49 0.88 -0.05
C THR A 142 1.64 1.37 -1.21
N GLY A 143 2.25 2.04 -2.20
CA GLY A 143 1.49 2.68 -3.28
C GLY A 143 0.54 3.79 -2.80
N SER A 144 0.68 4.25 -1.55
CA SER A 144 -0.24 5.26 -1.00
C SER A 144 -0.22 6.56 -1.80
N GLU A 145 0.86 6.87 -2.49
CA GLU A 145 0.98 8.04 -3.37
C GLU A 145 -0.02 8.03 -4.54
N VAL A 146 -0.57 6.88 -4.91
CA VAL A 146 -1.50 6.76 -6.05
C VAL A 146 -2.85 6.12 -5.67
N THR A 147 -3.06 5.76 -4.40
CA THR A 147 -4.25 5.01 -3.98
C THR A 147 -5.32 5.87 -3.32
N PRO A 148 -6.59 5.44 -3.37
CA PRO A 148 -7.72 6.12 -2.73
C PRO A 148 -7.85 5.81 -1.24
N VAL A 149 -6.82 5.30 -0.58
CA VAL A 149 -6.90 4.77 0.79
C VAL A 149 -6.00 5.54 1.73
N ALA A 150 -6.46 5.78 2.95
CA ALA A 150 -5.65 6.05 4.12
C ALA A 150 -5.96 5.01 5.19
N VAL A 151 -4.92 4.37 5.75
CA VAL A 151 -5.04 3.36 6.80
C VAL A 151 -4.60 3.96 8.13
N LEU A 152 -5.45 3.83 9.14
CA LEU A 152 -5.20 4.33 10.50
C LEU A 152 -5.26 3.20 11.51
N SER A 153 -4.56 3.35 12.61
CA SER A 153 -4.65 2.47 13.77
C SER A 153 -5.66 3.02 14.75
N ASP A 154 -6.74 2.30 14.96
CA ASP A 154 -7.80 2.67 15.91
C ASP A 154 -7.69 1.83 17.18
N ALA A 155 -7.23 2.46 18.27
CA ALA A 155 -7.04 1.79 19.56
C ALA A 155 -8.37 1.32 20.16
N GLU A 156 -9.49 2.04 19.92
CA GLU A 156 -10.82 1.65 20.40
C GLU A 156 -11.31 0.34 19.77
N ARG A 157 -10.89 0.07 18.54
CA ARG A 157 -11.24 -1.15 17.79
C ARG A 157 -10.16 -2.23 17.87
N SER A 158 -8.98 -1.89 18.40
CA SER A 158 -7.80 -2.77 18.41
C SER A 158 -7.42 -3.30 17.01
N LEU A 159 -7.73 -2.56 15.95
CA LEU A 159 -7.53 -2.95 14.56
C LEU A 159 -7.10 -1.76 13.69
N LYS A 160 -6.47 -2.05 12.56
CA LYS A 160 -6.28 -1.08 11.48
C LYS A 160 -7.59 -0.88 10.71
N VAL A 161 -7.92 0.36 10.40
CA VAL A 161 -9.14 0.75 9.68
C VAL A 161 -8.78 1.62 8.48
N GLY A 162 -9.44 1.36 7.34
CA GLY A 162 -9.25 2.14 6.13
C GLY A 162 -10.35 3.17 5.92
N ILE A 163 -9.96 4.36 5.49
CA ILE A 163 -10.83 5.35 4.84
C ILE A 163 -10.56 5.26 3.35
N SER A 164 -11.58 4.95 2.57
CA SER A 164 -11.41 4.72 1.13
C SER A 164 -12.35 5.62 0.32
N SER A 165 -11.76 6.51 -0.49
CA SER A 165 -12.51 7.41 -1.35
C SER A 165 -11.62 7.92 -2.49
N ALA A 166 -12.19 8.09 -3.68
CA ALA A 166 -11.48 8.72 -4.80
C ALA A 166 -10.98 10.14 -4.46
N HIS A 167 -11.60 10.81 -3.49
CA HIS A 167 -11.20 12.14 -3.03
C HIS A 167 -9.88 12.14 -2.23
N LEU A 168 -9.40 10.98 -1.78
CA LEU A 168 -8.12 10.84 -1.07
C LEU A 168 -6.92 10.53 -1.98
N ILE A 169 -7.16 10.32 -3.28
CA ILE A 169 -6.07 10.17 -4.24
C ILE A 169 -5.31 11.49 -4.30
N PRO A 170 -3.99 11.49 -4.10
CA PRO A 170 -3.18 12.70 -4.25
C PRO A 170 -3.41 13.35 -5.60
N MET A 171 -3.47 14.67 -5.64
CA MET A 171 -3.61 15.41 -6.89
C MET A 171 -2.35 15.25 -7.75
N VAL A 172 -1.18 15.29 -7.10
CA VAL A 172 0.11 15.07 -7.74
C VAL A 172 0.92 14.08 -6.92
N SER A 173 1.60 13.17 -7.61
CA SER A 173 2.56 12.24 -7.02
C SER A 173 3.92 12.43 -7.65
N ILE A 174 4.95 12.56 -6.82
CA ILE A 174 6.34 12.72 -7.27
C ILE A 174 7.14 11.53 -6.75
N CYS A 175 7.33 10.54 -7.61
CA CYS A 175 8.02 9.29 -7.33
C CYS A 175 9.48 9.40 -7.80
N ASP A 176 10.36 9.83 -6.89
CA ASP A 176 11.79 9.99 -7.16
C ASP A 176 12.57 8.84 -6.50
N PRO A 177 13.11 7.89 -7.29
CA PRO A 177 13.81 6.73 -6.74
C PRO A 177 15.02 7.08 -5.86
N GLU A 178 15.66 8.22 -6.09
CA GLU A 178 16.81 8.66 -5.28
C GLU A 178 16.43 8.87 -3.82
N LEU A 179 15.17 9.24 -3.50
CA LEU A 179 14.68 9.35 -2.13
C LEU A 179 14.62 8.00 -1.39
N THR A 180 14.75 6.88 -2.10
CA THR A 180 14.79 5.54 -1.49
C THR A 180 16.21 5.04 -1.23
N LEU A 181 17.27 5.71 -1.69
CA LEU A 181 18.66 5.27 -1.54
C LEU A 181 19.09 5.13 -0.07
N SER A 182 18.55 5.98 0.81
CA SER A 182 18.80 5.90 2.25
C SER A 182 17.94 4.86 2.99
N CYS A 183 17.01 4.18 2.28
CA CYS A 183 16.13 3.20 2.88
C CYS A 183 16.91 1.94 3.27
N PRO A 184 16.89 1.52 4.55
CA PRO A 184 17.60 0.30 4.99
C PRO A 184 17.14 -0.96 4.26
N ALA A 185 18.06 -1.92 4.07
CA ALA A 185 17.79 -3.17 3.37
C ALA A 185 16.57 -3.93 3.91
N GLY A 186 16.42 -4.02 5.24
CA GLY A 186 15.26 -4.67 5.87
C GLY A 186 13.93 -3.96 5.55
N LEU A 187 13.90 -2.62 5.55
CA LEU A 187 12.71 -1.87 5.18
C LEU A 187 12.43 -1.97 3.67
N THR A 188 13.48 -1.99 2.84
CA THR A 188 13.36 -2.24 1.40
C THR A 188 12.73 -3.61 1.12
N ALA A 189 13.18 -4.65 1.83
CA ALA A 189 12.64 -6.01 1.74
C ALA A 189 11.16 -6.06 2.10
N ILE A 190 10.81 -5.51 3.26
CA ILE A 190 9.41 -5.49 3.77
C ILE A 190 8.50 -4.71 2.81
N ALA A 191 8.90 -3.49 2.43
CA ALA A 191 8.10 -2.63 1.57
C ALA A 191 7.94 -3.21 0.16
N GLY A 192 9.03 -3.70 -0.44
CA GLY A 192 8.99 -4.28 -1.78
C GLY A 192 8.24 -5.61 -1.85
N ALA A 193 8.32 -6.45 -0.81
CA ALA A 193 7.55 -7.68 -0.71
C ALA A 193 6.05 -7.40 -0.54
N ASP A 194 5.69 -6.34 0.20
CA ASP A 194 4.31 -5.84 0.29
C ASP A 194 3.79 -5.37 -1.09
N ALA A 195 4.60 -4.57 -1.81
CA ALA A 195 4.25 -4.14 -3.17
C ALA A 195 4.03 -5.31 -4.12
N LEU A 196 4.89 -6.34 -4.05
CA LEU A 196 4.72 -7.55 -4.87
C LEU A 196 3.44 -8.31 -4.50
N THR A 197 3.10 -8.37 -3.21
CA THR A 197 1.85 -8.97 -2.74
C THR A 197 0.64 -8.15 -3.21
N HIS A 198 0.69 -6.82 -3.14
CA HIS A 198 -0.34 -5.93 -3.69
C HIS A 198 -0.59 -6.22 -5.18
N ALA A 199 0.48 -6.31 -5.97
CA ALA A 199 0.37 -6.59 -7.41
C ALA A 199 -0.25 -7.96 -7.68
N ILE A 200 0.19 -9.01 -6.96
CA ILE A 200 -0.33 -10.37 -7.12
C ILE A 200 -1.80 -10.44 -6.69
N GLU A 201 -2.17 -9.88 -5.53
CA GLU A 201 -3.57 -9.90 -5.09
C GLU A 201 -4.48 -9.09 -6.03
N ALA A 202 -4.03 -7.94 -6.53
CA ALA A 202 -4.79 -7.17 -7.52
C ALA A 202 -4.99 -7.94 -8.82
N PHE A 203 -3.96 -8.64 -9.30
CA PHE A 203 -4.01 -9.42 -10.53
C PHE A 203 -4.86 -10.69 -10.41
N THR A 204 -4.89 -11.30 -9.23
CA THR A 204 -5.65 -12.52 -8.96
C THR A 204 -7.01 -12.28 -8.33
N ALA A 205 -7.37 -11.02 -8.01
CA ALA A 205 -8.67 -10.67 -7.44
C ALA A 205 -9.85 -11.19 -8.28
N ILE A 206 -11.03 -11.31 -7.68
CA ILE A 206 -12.23 -11.67 -8.43
C ILE A 206 -12.50 -10.67 -9.56
N ARG A 207 -13.08 -11.17 -10.65
CA ARG A 207 -13.64 -10.34 -11.72
C ARG A 207 -15.13 -10.16 -11.48
N ARG A 208 -15.58 -8.93 -11.36
CA ARG A 208 -17.00 -8.60 -11.20
C ARG A 208 -17.64 -8.29 -12.55
N ASP A 209 -18.95 -8.48 -12.65
CA ASP A 209 -19.70 -8.07 -13.82
C ASP A 209 -19.62 -6.56 -14.01
N PRO A 210 -19.34 -6.08 -15.23
CA PRO A 210 -19.18 -4.66 -15.52
C PRO A 210 -20.55 -3.95 -15.66
N VAL A 211 -21.27 -3.84 -14.56
CA VAL A 211 -22.55 -3.09 -14.57
C VAL A 211 -22.29 -1.58 -14.57
N PRO A 212 -23.09 -0.80 -15.34
CA PRO A 212 -22.98 0.65 -15.32
C PRO A 212 -23.09 1.22 -13.89
N GLY A 213 -22.21 2.13 -13.54
CA GLY A 213 -22.20 2.76 -12.22
C GLY A 213 -21.45 2.02 -11.12
N ILE A 214 -20.89 0.84 -11.37
CA ILE A 214 -20.14 0.09 -10.35
C ILE A 214 -18.98 0.91 -9.77
N ALA A 215 -18.28 1.68 -10.61
CA ALA A 215 -17.16 2.52 -10.19
C ALA A 215 -17.57 3.73 -9.33
N GLN A 216 -18.83 4.16 -9.38
CA GLN A 216 -19.39 5.22 -8.52
C GLN A 216 -19.87 4.64 -7.18
N GLN A 217 -20.30 3.38 -7.16
CA GLN A 217 -20.83 2.73 -5.97
C GLN A 217 -19.74 2.14 -5.08
N ARG A 218 -18.61 1.70 -5.69
CA ARG A 218 -17.51 1.03 -5.00
C ARG A 218 -16.18 1.70 -5.31
N VAL A 219 -15.31 1.76 -4.30
CA VAL A 219 -13.91 2.13 -4.50
C VAL A 219 -13.17 0.93 -5.12
N PHE A 220 -13.39 -0.27 -4.60
CA PHE A 220 -12.74 -1.50 -5.08
C PHE A 220 -13.73 -2.35 -5.85
N ILE A 221 -13.42 -2.63 -7.11
CA ILE A 221 -14.31 -3.31 -8.04
C ILE A 221 -13.80 -4.68 -8.53
N GLY A 222 -12.70 -5.17 -7.95
CA GLY A 222 -12.03 -6.38 -8.42
C GLY A 222 -11.15 -6.14 -9.64
N LYS A 223 -10.50 -7.21 -10.13
CA LYS A 223 -9.61 -7.12 -11.29
C LYS A 223 -10.36 -6.69 -12.55
N ASN A 224 -9.69 -5.94 -13.40
CA ASN A 224 -10.19 -5.46 -14.68
C ASN A 224 -9.03 -5.24 -15.66
N ALA A 225 -9.32 -4.96 -16.93
CA ALA A 225 -8.30 -4.89 -17.98
C ALA A 225 -7.17 -3.89 -17.70
N LEU A 226 -7.47 -2.76 -17.05
CA LEU A 226 -6.45 -1.75 -16.73
C LEU A 226 -5.65 -2.16 -15.50
N SER A 227 -6.30 -2.63 -14.43
CA SER A 227 -5.59 -3.12 -13.24
C SER A 227 -4.70 -4.32 -13.55
N ASP A 228 -5.14 -5.24 -14.43
CA ASP A 228 -4.35 -6.39 -14.85
C ASP A 228 -3.04 -5.96 -15.55
N HIS A 229 -3.12 -4.95 -16.41
CA HIS A 229 -1.93 -4.41 -17.11
C HIS A 229 -0.91 -3.83 -16.12
N PHE A 230 -1.35 -2.99 -15.18
CA PHE A 230 -0.46 -2.39 -14.18
C PHE A 230 0.10 -3.46 -13.22
N ALA A 231 -0.72 -4.41 -12.80
CA ALA A 231 -0.30 -5.47 -11.88
C ALA A 231 0.77 -6.39 -12.50
N LEU A 232 0.60 -6.83 -13.74
CA LEU A 232 1.61 -7.65 -14.43
C LEU A 232 2.93 -6.89 -14.64
N SER A 233 2.86 -5.62 -15.04
CA SER A 233 4.06 -4.78 -15.16
C SER A 233 4.75 -4.61 -13.80
N ALA A 234 4.00 -4.40 -12.73
CA ALA A 234 4.51 -4.30 -11.37
C ALA A 234 5.22 -5.60 -10.92
N ILE A 235 4.59 -6.75 -11.16
CA ILE A 235 5.16 -8.07 -10.82
C ILE A 235 6.52 -8.23 -11.51
N GLY A 236 6.62 -7.99 -12.81
CA GLY A 236 7.86 -8.14 -13.54
C GLY A 236 8.99 -7.24 -13.03
N LEU A 237 8.69 -5.96 -12.74
CA LEU A 237 9.66 -5.00 -12.22
C LEU A 237 10.13 -5.36 -10.80
N LEU A 238 9.20 -5.68 -9.91
CA LEU A 238 9.50 -6.06 -8.53
C LEU A 238 10.28 -7.37 -8.47
N TRP A 239 9.91 -8.35 -9.29
CA TRP A 239 10.62 -9.63 -9.35
C TRP A 239 12.07 -9.45 -9.76
N GLN A 240 12.34 -8.57 -10.73
CA GLN A 240 13.69 -8.30 -11.24
C GLN A 240 14.53 -7.40 -10.32
N GLY A 241 13.88 -6.45 -9.59
CA GLY A 241 14.60 -5.40 -8.87
C GLY A 241 14.75 -5.64 -7.37
N LEU A 242 13.80 -6.34 -6.72
CA LEU A 242 13.68 -6.35 -5.27
C LEU A 242 14.91 -6.96 -4.57
N GLU A 243 15.35 -8.14 -5.01
CA GLU A 243 16.50 -8.81 -4.39
C GLU A 243 17.78 -7.98 -4.55
N ALA A 244 17.99 -7.37 -5.72
CA ALA A 244 19.15 -6.50 -5.99
C ALA A 244 19.12 -5.25 -5.10
N ALA A 245 17.98 -4.58 -5.00
CA ALA A 245 17.82 -3.40 -4.14
C ALA A 245 18.00 -3.70 -2.64
N CYS A 246 17.68 -4.94 -2.20
CA CYS A 246 17.94 -5.38 -0.83
C CYS A 246 19.42 -5.68 -0.59
N LYS A 247 20.13 -6.25 -1.57
CA LYS A 247 21.56 -6.57 -1.48
C LYS A 247 22.45 -5.35 -1.56
N ASP A 248 22.13 -4.44 -2.47
CA ASP A 248 22.84 -3.18 -2.66
C ASP A 248 21.84 -2.03 -2.69
N GLY A 249 21.72 -1.34 -1.57
CA GLY A 249 20.85 -0.17 -1.44
C GLY A 249 21.24 1.02 -2.33
N ALA A 250 22.46 1.06 -2.86
CA ALA A 250 22.96 2.09 -3.78
C ALA A 250 22.73 1.76 -5.26
N ASP A 251 22.24 0.56 -5.60
CA ASP A 251 21.87 0.19 -6.98
C ASP A 251 20.63 1.00 -7.43
N GLN A 252 20.90 2.11 -8.11
CA GLN A 252 19.85 3.00 -8.63
C GLN A 252 18.89 2.29 -9.60
N ALA A 253 19.40 1.44 -10.47
CA ALA A 253 18.57 0.72 -11.44
C ALA A 253 17.61 -0.26 -10.75
N ALA A 254 18.06 -0.93 -9.69
CA ALA A 254 17.21 -1.76 -8.85
C ALA A 254 16.17 -0.91 -8.08
N ARG A 255 16.58 0.23 -7.49
CA ARG A 255 15.67 1.16 -6.80
C ARG A 255 14.59 1.71 -7.74
N GLU A 256 14.96 2.10 -8.96
CA GLU A 256 14.01 2.55 -9.99
C GLU A 256 12.97 1.47 -10.31
N LYS A 257 13.40 0.22 -10.53
CA LYS A 257 12.48 -0.89 -10.78
C LYS A 257 11.53 -1.14 -9.60
N VAL A 258 12.06 -1.13 -8.37
CA VAL A 258 11.25 -1.39 -7.18
C VAL A 258 10.25 -0.25 -6.96
N MET A 259 10.65 1.01 -7.11
CA MET A 259 9.74 2.15 -6.96
C MET A 259 8.67 2.16 -8.05
N LEU A 260 9.06 1.98 -9.32
CA LEU A 260 8.08 1.92 -10.40
C LEU A 260 7.11 0.76 -10.20
N GLY A 261 7.63 -0.42 -9.83
CA GLY A 261 6.80 -1.58 -9.53
C GLY A 261 5.82 -1.33 -8.39
N ALA A 262 6.25 -0.68 -7.30
CA ALA A 262 5.37 -0.33 -6.17
C ALA A 262 4.28 0.68 -6.58
N THR A 263 4.63 1.70 -7.35
CA THR A 263 3.67 2.69 -7.87
C THR A 263 2.64 2.04 -8.80
N LEU A 264 3.08 1.16 -9.72
CA LEU A 264 2.17 0.42 -10.61
C LEU A 264 1.28 -0.57 -9.84
N ALA A 265 1.82 -1.23 -8.80
CA ALA A 265 1.02 -2.05 -7.88
C ALA A 265 -0.07 -1.21 -7.21
N GLY A 266 0.27 0.02 -6.76
CA GLY A 266 -0.67 0.99 -6.21
C GLY A 266 -1.80 1.34 -7.18
N LEU A 267 -1.48 1.64 -8.44
CA LEU A 267 -2.47 1.89 -9.50
C LEU A 267 -3.37 0.68 -9.75
N ALA A 268 -2.83 -0.53 -9.65
CA ALA A 268 -3.59 -1.76 -9.82
C ALA A 268 -4.55 -2.01 -8.65
N PHE A 269 -4.03 -2.15 -7.41
CA PHE A 269 -4.87 -2.49 -6.26
C PHE A 269 -5.75 -1.32 -5.80
N GLY A 270 -5.41 -0.09 -6.11
CA GLY A 270 -6.25 1.09 -5.84
C GLY A 270 -7.64 0.99 -6.47
N VAL A 271 -7.81 0.12 -7.46
CA VAL A 271 -9.09 -0.18 -8.11
C VAL A 271 -9.50 -1.64 -7.92
N ALA A 272 -8.55 -2.59 -8.08
CA ALA A 272 -8.85 -4.01 -7.92
C ALA A 272 -9.09 -4.39 -6.46
N GLY A 273 -8.42 -3.74 -5.53
CA GLY A 273 -8.39 -4.10 -4.11
C GLY A 273 -7.39 -5.20 -3.81
N THR A 274 -7.18 -5.44 -2.52
CA THR A 274 -6.40 -6.55 -1.97
C THR A 274 -7.34 -7.67 -1.48
N ALA A 275 -6.79 -8.81 -1.01
CA ALA A 275 -7.57 -10.01 -0.72
C ALA A 275 -7.14 -10.69 0.62
N ALA A 276 -7.03 -12.02 0.61
CA ALA A 276 -6.92 -12.83 1.82
C ALA A 276 -5.61 -12.61 2.60
N ALA A 277 -4.46 -12.37 1.94
CA ALA A 277 -3.21 -12.14 2.64
C ALA A 277 -3.30 -10.88 3.53
N HIS A 278 -3.87 -9.80 3.00
CA HIS A 278 -4.13 -8.58 3.75
C HIS A 278 -5.18 -8.77 4.84
N ALA A 279 -6.24 -9.56 4.57
CA ALA A 279 -7.27 -9.84 5.57
C ALA A 279 -6.70 -10.57 6.79
N ILE A 280 -5.81 -11.57 6.56
CA ILE A 280 -5.19 -12.33 7.65
C ILE A 280 -4.14 -11.49 8.39
N GLN A 281 -3.43 -10.62 7.69
CA GLN A 281 -2.41 -9.79 8.31
C GLN A 281 -2.97 -8.80 9.34
N TYR A 282 -4.17 -8.27 9.19
CA TYR A 282 -4.71 -7.31 10.15
C TYR A 282 -4.78 -7.87 11.59
N PRO A 283 -5.44 -9.01 11.85
CA PRO A 283 -5.44 -9.60 13.18
C PRO A 283 -4.06 -10.16 13.59
N VAL A 284 -3.25 -10.70 12.66
CA VAL A 284 -1.88 -11.13 12.97
C VAL A 284 -1.07 -9.95 13.49
N GLY A 285 -1.06 -8.83 12.76
CA GLY A 285 -0.33 -7.62 13.17
C GLY A 285 -0.82 -7.04 14.50
N ALA A 286 -2.12 -7.15 14.79
CA ALA A 286 -2.70 -6.68 16.06
C ALA A 286 -2.15 -7.45 17.29
N VAL A 287 -1.87 -8.76 17.17
CA VAL A 287 -1.40 -9.58 18.29
C VAL A 287 0.11 -9.76 18.33
N THR A 288 0.79 -9.70 17.17
CA THR A 288 2.25 -9.90 17.10
C THR A 288 3.04 -8.60 17.01
N HIS A 289 2.36 -7.47 16.75
CA HIS A 289 2.98 -6.19 16.43
C HIS A 289 3.94 -6.25 15.23
N THR A 290 3.72 -7.23 14.35
CA THR A 290 4.51 -7.41 13.12
C THR A 290 4.27 -6.26 12.15
N ALA A 291 5.32 -5.75 11.53
CA ALA A 291 5.22 -4.77 10.46
C ALA A 291 4.31 -5.30 9.34
N HIS A 292 3.41 -4.44 8.83
CA HIS A 292 2.35 -4.84 7.89
C HIS A 292 2.87 -5.64 6.71
N GLY A 293 3.80 -5.08 5.94
CA GLY A 293 4.33 -5.74 4.75
C GLY A 293 5.07 -7.04 5.05
N LEU A 294 5.68 -7.18 6.25
CA LEU A 294 6.35 -8.42 6.65
C LEU A 294 5.34 -9.57 6.78
N GLY A 295 4.23 -9.32 7.47
CA GLY A 295 3.22 -10.36 7.68
C GLY A 295 2.44 -10.67 6.40
N VAL A 296 2.11 -9.65 5.57
CA VAL A 296 1.47 -9.86 4.27
C VAL A 296 2.36 -10.74 3.37
N ALA A 297 3.66 -10.44 3.28
CA ALA A 297 4.60 -11.23 2.49
C ALA A 297 4.77 -12.66 3.01
N CYS A 298 4.86 -12.85 4.33
CA CYS A 298 4.90 -14.18 4.95
C CYS A 298 3.67 -15.03 4.57
N LEU A 299 2.49 -14.42 4.53
CA LEU A 299 1.22 -15.09 4.21
C LEU A 299 1.05 -15.40 2.72
N MET A 300 1.64 -14.60 1.83
CA MET A 300 1.33 -14.66 0.40
C MET A 300 1.56 -16.03 -0.25
N PRO A 301 2.66 -16.77 0.00
CA PRO A 301 2.84 -18.10 -0.57
C PRO A 301 1.74 -19.11 -0.17
N TYR A 302 1.19 -18.99 1.03
CA TYR A 302 0.09 -19.86 1.52
C TYR A 302 -1.23 -19.49 0.84
N VAL A 303 -1.53 -18.20 0.77
CA VAL A 303 -2.75 -17.70 0.08
C VAL A 303 -2.72 -18.08 -1.39
N MET A 304 -1.57 -17.93 -2.07
CA MET A 304 -1.43 -18.38 -3.45
C MET A 304 -1.61 -19.88 -3.61
N THR A 305 -1.08 -20.69 -2.68
CA THR A 305 -1.28 -22.16 -2.71
C THR A 305 -2.76 -22.52 -2.59
N TRP A 306 -3.48 -21.87 -1.66
CA TRP A 306 -4.93 -22.04 -1.54
C TRP A 306 -5.66 -21.63 -2.82
N ASN A 307 -5.28 -20.50 -3.41
CA ASN A 307 -5.93 -19.94 -4.58
C ASN A 307 -5.55 -20.65 -5.90
N ALA A 308 -4.46 -21.41 -5.95
CA ALA A 308 -3.87 -21.96 -7.18
C ALA A 308 -4.87 -22.68 -8.11
N PRO A 309 -5.81 -23.49 -7.61
CA PRO A 309 -6.81 -24.13 -8.50
C PRO A 309 -7.72 -23.14 -9.23
N ALA A 310 -7.96 -21.96 -8.65
CA ALA A 310 -8.86 -20.94 -9.21
C ALA A 310 -8.13 -19.90 -10.08
N ILE A 311 -6.79 -19.82 -10.02
CA ILE A 311 -5.99 -18.78 -10.68
C ILE A 311 -4.93 -19.36 -11.64
N ARG A 312 -5.13 -20.58 -12.14
CA ARG A 312 -4.15 -21.24 -13.02
C ARG A 312 -3.77 -20.40 -14.26
N PRO A 313 -4.72 -19.75 -14.95
CA PRO A 313 -4.39 -18.84 -16.06
C PRO A 313 -3.57 -17.62 -15.65
N GLU A 314 -3.86 -17.06 -14.47
CA GLU A 314 -3.13 -15.93 -13.91
C GLU A 314 -1.71 -16.34 -13.51
N LEU A 315 -1.52 -17.52 -12.93
CA LEU A 315 -0.19 -18.05 -12.61
C LEU A 315 0.69 -18.19 -13.86
N ALA A 316 0.15 -18.59 -15.00
CA ALA A 316 0.90 -18.64 -16.25
C ALA A 316 1.38 -17.25 -16.67
N GLN A 317 0.53 -16.23 -16.59
CA GLN A 317 0.90 -14.85 -16.92
C GLN A 317 1.89 -14.24 -15.90
N ILE A 318 1.77 -14.60 -14.62
CA ILE A 318 2.76 -14.22 -13.59
C ILE A 318 4.10 -14.87 -13.89
N ALA A 319 4.13 -16.14 -14.30
CA ALA A 319 5.35 -16.83 -14.69
C ALA A 319 6.04 -16.11 -15.84
N ASP A 320 5.30 -15.77 -16.89
CA ASP A 320 5.80 -15.01 -18.05
C ASP A 320 6.39 -13.66 -17.62
N ALA A 321 5.67 -12.90 -16.78
CA ALA A 321 6.11 -11.59 -16.29
C ALA A 321 7.35 -11.67 -15.39
N ALA A 322 7.48 -12.75 -14.61
CA ALA A 322 8.61 -13.02 -13.72
C ALA A 322 9.80 -13.69 -14.41
N GLY A 323 9.64 -14.14 -15.67
CA GLY A 323 10.66 -14.89 -16.39
C GLY A 323 10.89 -16.30 -15.87
N LEU A 324 9.82 -16.98 -15.45
CA LEU A 324 9.81 -18.36 -14.95
C LEU A 324 9.34 -19.34 -16.05
N ASP A 325 9.71 -20.62 -15.92
CA ASP A 325 9.40 -21.63 -16.93
C ASP A 325 7.91 -21.98 -17.03
N GLY A 326 7.16 -21.85 -15.93
CA GLY A 326 5.74 -22.14 -15.95
C GLY A 326 4.97 -21.81 -14.67
N PRO A 327 3.64 -21.99 -14.71
CA PRO A 327 2.77 -21.61 -13.59
C PRO A 327 3.06 -22.36 -12.28
N ASP A 328 3.61 -23.58 -12.35
CA ASP A 328 3.94 -24.38 -11.17
C ASP A 328 5.17 -23.87 -10.43
N ASP A 329 6.01 -23.08 -11.09
CA ASP A 329 7.21 -22.51 -10.52
C ASP A 329 6.97 -21.21 -9.73
N VAL A 330 5.84 -20.53 -9.97
CA VAL A 330 5.54 -19.20 -9.41
C VAL A 330 5.57 -19.21 -7.87
N ILE A 331 4.84 -20.11 -7.25
CA ILE A 331 4.71 -20.12 -5.78
C ILE A 331 6.03 -20.56 -5.10
N PRO A 332 6.73 -21.61 -5.56
CA PRO A 332 8.06 -21.94 -5.04
C PRO A 332 9.08 -20.82 -5.22
N ALA A 333 9.11 -20.19 -6.40
CA ALA A 333 10.04 -19.10 -6.68
C ALA A 333 9.75 -17.85 -5.84
N LEU A 334 8.46 -17.50 -5.62
CA LEU A 334 8.08 -16.40 -4.73
C LEU A 334 8.54 -16.66 -3.30
N ALA A 335 8.29 -17.86 -2.77
CA ALA A 335 8.73 -18.24 -1.43
C ALA A 335 10.26 -18.19 -1.30
N ALA A 336 10.98 -18.64 -2.33
CA ALA A 336 12.44 -18.57 -2.37
C ALA A 336 12.95 -17.13 -2.45
N LEU A 337 12.32 -16.25 -3.24
CA LEU A 337 12.64 -14.82 -3.30
C LEU A 337 12.48 -14.18 -1.91
N PHE A 338 11.35 -14.42 -1.27
CA PHE A 338 11.04 -13.86 0.06
C PHE A 338 12.04 -14.37 1.11
N ALA A 339 12.39 -15.64 1.09
CA ALA A 339 13.42 -16.18 1.98
C ALA A 339 14.80 -15.51 1.77
N ARG A 340 15.21 -15.27 0.50
CA ARG A 340 16.50 -14.62 0.20
C ARG A 340 16.58 -13.17 0.68
N ILE A 341 15.46 -12.47 0.77
CA ILE A 341 15.40 -11.09 1.29
C ILE A 341 15.03 -11.03 2.79
N GLY A 342 14.98 -12.18 3.47
CA GLY A 342 14.80 -12.26 4.92
C GLY A 342 13.35 -12.22 5.41
N ILE A 343 12.35 -12.50 4.57
CA ILE A 343 10.96 -12.66 5.00
C ILE A 343 10.81 -14.02 5.69
N PRO A 344 10.29 -14.08 6.92
CA PRO A 344 10.04 -15.34 7.63
C PRO A 344 9.09 -16.28 6.88
N ALA A 345 9.30 -17.58 7.05
CA ALA A 345 8.52 -18.59 6.35
C ALA A 345 7.19 -18.93 7.04
N SER A 346 6.99 -18.57 8.31
CA SER A 346 5.78 -18.93 9.06
C SER A 346 5.30 -17.80 9.96
N LEU A 347 4.01 -17.82 10.31
CA LEU A 347 3.45 -16.90 11.30
C LEU A 347 3.98 -17.16 12.70
N ARG A 348 4.44 -18.39 12.99
CA ARG A 348 5.15 -18.72 14.24
C ARG A 348 6.44 -17.92 14.36
N ASP A 349 7.18 -17.78 13.28
CA ASP A 349 8.42 -16.98 13.26
C ASP A 349 8.14 -15.47 13.46
N LEU A 350 6.91 -15.03 13.19
CA LEU A 350 6.42 -13.68 13.48
C LEU A 350 5.89 -13.51 14.91
N GLY A 351 5.92 -14.58 15.72
CA GLY A 351 5.47 -14.56 17.11
C GLY A 351 3.99 -14.89 17.34
N LEU A 352 3.26 -15.36 16.30
CA LEU A 352 1.91 -15.86 16.51
C LEU A 352 1.96 -17.17 17.31
N THR A 353 1.21 -17.25 18.41
CA THR A 353 1.13 -18.44 19.27
C THR A 353 -0.01 -19.37 18.86
N ASP A 354 0.10 -20.67 19.18
CA ASP A 354 -0.89 -21.69 18.78
C ASP A 354 -2.32 -21.37 19.25
N ASP A 355 -2.46 -20.78 20.43
CA ASP A 355 -3.76 -20.39 21.03
C ASP A 355 -4.45 -19.21 20.32
N ARG A 356 -3.75 -18.52 19.44
CA ARG A 356 -4.26 -17.38 18.67
C ARG A 356 -4.75 -17.74 17.27
N ILE A 357 -4.50 -18.93 16.79
CA ILE A 357 -4.87 -19.35 15.42
C ILE A 357 -6.37 -19.19 15.18
N ASP A 358 -7.19 -19.69 16.10
CA ASP A 358 -8.65 -19.65 15.96
C ASP A 358 -9.19 -18.21 15.99
N TRP A 359 -8.66 -17.38 16.87
CA TRP A 359 -9.02 -15.95 16.94
C TRP A 359 -8.62 -15.20 15.66
N VAL A 360 -7.41 -15.42 15.16
CA VAL A 360 -6.96 -14.80 13.90
C VAL A 360 -7.85 -15.21 12.74
N ALA A 361 -8.20 -16.49 12.63
CA ALA A 361 -9.07 -16.99 11.57
C ALA A 361 -10.49 -16.37 11.64
N GLU A 362 -11.06 -16.26 12.84
CA GLU A 362 -12.36 -15.63 13.06
C GLU A 362 -12.35 -14.15 12.66
N GLN A 363 -11.37 -13.38 13.18
CA GLN A 363 -11.25 -11.96 12.86
C GLN A 363 -11.02 -11.72 11.36
N SER A 364 -10.18 -12.55 10.73
CA SER A 364 -9.92 -12.47 9.28
C SER A 364 -11.18 -12.69 8.45
N SER A 365 -12.00 -13.67 8.84
CA SER A 365 -13.28 -13.97 8.19
C SER A 365 -14.27 -12.79 8.27
N GLY A 366 -14.18 -11.98 9.33
CA GLY A 366 -14.99 -10.77 9.53
C GLY A 366 -14.62 -9.61 8.59
N ILE A 367 -13.45 -9.63 7.95
CA ILE A 367 -13.00 -8.57 7.02
C ILE A 367 -13.58 -8.83 5.62
N SER A 368 -14.90 -8.78 5.55
CA SER A 368 -15.70 -9.24 4.40
C SER A 368 -15.27 -8.64 3.06
N ARG A 369 -14.89 -7.36 3.01
CA ARG A 369 -14.46 -6.70 1.78
C ARG A 369 -13.25 -7.40 1.14
N LEU A 370 -12.26 -7.76 1.93
CA LEU A 370 -11.04 -8.42 1.44
C LEU A 370 -11.31 -9.89 1.09
N ILE A 371 -12.05 -10.59 1.93
CA ILE A 371 -12.37 -12.00 1.71
C ILE A 371 -13.25 -12.19 0.48
N GLN A 372 -14.24 -11.31 0.25
CA GLN A 372 -15.07 -11.32 -0.96
C GLN A 372 -14.32 -10.96 -2.24
N ASN A 373 -13.10 -10.42 -2.13
CA ASN A 373 -12.24 -10.12 -3.27
C ASN A 373 -11.27 -11.26 -3.60
N ASN A 374 -11.17 -12.27 -2.72
CA ASN A 374 -10.30 -13.43 -2.93
C ASN A 374 -10.86 -14.31 -4.05
N PRO A 375 -10.03 -14.79 -5.00
CA PRO A 375 -10.49 -15.54 -6.18
C PRO A 375 -11.14 -16.88 -5.83
N ARG A 376 -10.64 -17.58 -4.81
CA ARG A 376 -11.25 -18.79 -4.27
C ARG A 376 -11.96 -18.46 -2.94
N PRO A 377 -13.27 -18.74 -2.81
CA PRO A 377 -13.98 -18.51 -1.57
C PRO A 377 -13.29 -19.15 -0.36
N LEU A 378 -13.48 -18.54 0.81
CA LEU A 378 -12.96 -19.02 2.09
C LEU A 378 -14.11 -19.03 3.10
N ASN A 379 -14.53 -20.23 3.49
CA ASN A 379 -15.43 -20.39 4.65
C ASN A 379 -14.60 -20.33 5.97
N PRO A 380 -15.23 -20.24 7.13
CA PRO A 380 -14.51 -20.13 8.41
C PRO A 380 -13.55 -21.29 8.70
N GLN A 381 -13.88 -22.53 8.31
CA GLN A 381 -13.01 -23.70 8.50
C GLN A 381 -11.81 -23.65 7.56
N GLU A 382 -12.01 -23.26 6.32
CA GLU A 382 -10.94 -23.08 5.32
C GLU A 382 -10.00 -21.94 5.73
N MET A 383 -10.54 -20.83 6.24
CA MET A 383 -9.74 -19.74 6.81
C MET A 383 -8.86 -20.23 7.96
N ARG A 384 -9.45 -21.01 8.89
CA ARG A 384 -8.69 -21.62 9.99
C ARG A 384 -7.57 -22.53 9.49
N ASN A 385 -7.85 -23.38 8.51
CA ASN A 385 -6.86 -24.27 7.92
C ASN A 385 -5.72 -23.48 7.25
N LEU A 386 -6.04 -22.39 6.53
CA LEU A 386 -5.06 -21.52 5.89
C LEU A 386 -4.16 -20.83 6.93
N VAL A 387 -4.72 -20.29 8.01
CA VAL A 387 -3.96 -19.68 9.11
C VAL A 387 -3.09 -20.72 9.82
N ALA A 388 -3.63 -21.92 10.08
CA ALA A 388 -2.86 -23.01 10.70
C ALA A 388 -1.68 -23.48 9.82
N ALA A 389 -1.89 -23.60 8.51
CA ALA A 389 -0.84 -23.92 7.54
C ALA A 389 0.27 -22.86 7.55
N ALA A 390 -0.11 -21.58 7.49
CA ALA A 390 0.83 -20.48 7.54
C ALA A 390 1.57 -20.39 8.89
N HIS A 391 0.90 -20.73 9.99
CA HIS A 391 1.53 -20.82 11.30
C HIS A 391 2.51 -21.99 11.39
N GLY A 392 2.16 -23.17 10.88
CA GLY A 392 3.00 -24.35 10.87
C GLY A 392 4.15 -24.33 9.87
N GLY A 393 4.14 -23.43 8.91
CA GLY A 393 5.14 -23.40 7.85
C GLY A 393 4.93 -24.47 6.75
N ASP A 394 3.76 -25.10 6.71
CA ASP A 394 3.46 -26.21 5.80
C ASP A 394 2.36 -25.86 4.79
N ARG A 395 2.76 -25.61 3.54
CA ARG A 395 1.84 -25.33 2.43
C ARG A 395 1.23 -26.59 1.82
N ALA A 396 1.88 -27.77 2.02
CA ALA A 396 1.42 -29.00 1.37
C ALA A 396 0.04 -29.44 1.87
N CYS A 397 -0.35 -29.07 3.08
CA CYS A 397 -1.67 -29.36 3.62
C CYS A 397 -2.82 -28.54 3.02
N LEU A 398 -2.52 -27.57 2.11
CA LEU A 398 -3.51 -26.71 1.43
C LEU A 398 -3.86 -27.21 0.02
N ILE A 399 -3.18 -28.22 -0.49
CA ILE A 399 -3.34 -28.78 -1.83
C ILE A 399 -4.43 -29.84 -1.86
#